data_142620dda6f8e64fb088452a9e31f6d0
#
_entry.id   142620dda6f8e64fb088452a9e31f6d0
#
_cell.length_a   1.000
_cell.length_b   1.000
_cell.length_c   1.000
_cell.angle_alpha   90.00
_cell.angle_beta   90.00
_cell.angle_gamma   90.00
#
_symmetry.space_group_name_H-M   'P 1'
#
loop_
_entity.id
_entity.type
_entity.pdbx_description
1 polymer ?
#
loop_
_entity_poly.entity_id
_entity_poly.type
_entity_poly.pdbx_seq_one_letter_code
_entity_poly.pdbx_strand_id
1 'polypeptide(L)' 'MSEERQKILQMLADGKINVTEAESLLNA' A
#
# COMPACT_ATOMS: atom_id res chain seq x y z
N MET A 1 4.17 -12.54 5.99
CA MET A 1 3.73 -11.25 5.49
C MET A 1 4.91 -10.30 5.43
N SER A 2 5.01 -9.52 4.38
CA SER A 2 6.15 -8.62 4.25
C SER A 2 5.87 -7.28 4.92
N GLU A 3 6.92 -6.68 5.44
CA GLU A 3 6.82 -5.37 6.05
C GLU A 3 6.42 -4.31 5.03
N GLU A 4 6.89 -4.47 3.81
CA GLU A 4 6.56 -3.53 2.74
C GLU A 4 5.08 -3.53 2.46
N ARG A 5 4.48 -4.72 2.42
CA ARG A 5 3.05 -4.83 2.20
C ARG A 5 2.27 -4.15 3.32
N GLN A 6 2.71 -4.35 4.55
CA GLN A 6 2.07 -3.71 5.69
C GLN A 6 2.14 -2.19 5.60
N LYS A 7 3.30 -1.68 5.18
CA LYS A 7 3.47 -0.24 5.04
C LYS A 7 2.56 0.34 3.99
N ILE A 8 2.42 -0.36 2.87
CA ILE A 8 1.55 0.09 1.80
C ILE A 8 0.11 0.14 2.28
N LEU A 9 -0.33 -0.90 2.98
CA LEU A 9 -1.68 -0.94 3.51
C LEU A 9 -1.91 0.17 4.53
N GLN A 10 -0.89 0.46 5.32
CA GLN A 10 -0.99 1.53 6.30
C GLN A 10 -1.11 2.90 5.64
N MET A 11 -0.34 3.11 4.58
CA MET A 11 -0.43 4.35 3.83
C MET A 11 -1.81 4.52 3.20
N LEU A 12 -2.38 3.42 2.73
CA LEU A 12 -3.73 3.44 2.19
C LEU A 12 -4.74 3.83 3.27
N ALA A 13 -4.61 3.25 4.46
CA ALA A 13 -5.49 3.54 5.58
C ALA A 13 -5.36 5.00 6.03
N ASP A 14 -4.15 5.55 5.94
CA ASP A 14 -3.88 6.93 6.31
C ASP A 14 -4.34 7.93 5.26
N GLY A 15 -4.73 7.44 4.08
CA GLY A 15 -5.17 8.31 3.01
C GLY A 15 -4.04 8.96 2.24
N LYS A 16 -2.83 8.45 2.38
CA LYS A 16 -1.67 9.01 1.68
C LYS A 16 -1.56 8.51 0.25
N ILE A 17 -2.12 7.34 -0.02
CA ILE A 17 -2.17 6.79 -1.36
C ILE A 17 -3.58 6.27 -1.61
N ASN A 18 -3.93 6.08 -2.88
CA ASN A 18 -5.24 5.53 -3.22
C ASN A 18 -5.12 4.04 -3.54
N VAL A 19 -6.27 3.40 -3.77
CA VAL A 19 -6.32 1.95 -4.01
C VAL A 19 -5.52 1.57 -5.25
N THR A 20 -5.62 2.36 -6.31
CA THR A 20 -4.89 2.08 -7.55
C THR A 20 -3.38 2.11 -7.32
N GLU A 21 -2.92 3.12 -6.59
CA GLU A 21 -1.50 3.21 -6.26
C GLU A 21 -1.06 2.06 -5.38
N ALA A 22 -1.88 1.71 -4.41
CA ALA A 22 -1.56 0.60 -3.51
C ALA A 22 -1.42 -0.70 -4.28
N GLU A 23 -2.32 -0.94 -5.24
CA GLU A 23 -2.25 -2.12 -6.08
C GLU A 23 -0.97 -2.17 -6.90
N SER A 24 -0.59 -1.05 -7.47
CA SER A 24 0.64 -0.97 -8.27
C SER A 24 1.86 -1.30 -7.42
N LEU A 25 1.89 -0.78 -6.22
CA LEU A 25 3.01 -1.03 -5.31
C LEU A 25 3.06 -2.49 -4.87
N LEU A 26 1.89 -3.07 -4.62
CA LEU A 26 1.83 -4.47 -4.20
C LEU A 26 2.17 -5.44 -5.33
N ASN A 27 1.97 -5.02 -6.58
CA ASN A 27 2.29 -5.84 -7.75
C ASN A 27 3.73 -5.70 -8.23
N ALA A 28 4.44 -4.75 -7.70
CA ALA A 28 5.81 -4.46 -8.14
C ALA A 28 6.84 -5.53 -7.74
#